data_ad19b5c85dd87dc06b4fffe88b8f4739
#
_entry.id   ad19b5c85dd87dc06b4fffe88b8f4739
#
_cell.length_a   1.000
_cell.length_b   1.000
_cell.length_c   1.000
_cell.angle_alpha   90.00
_cell.angle_beta   90.00
_cell.angle_gamma   90.00
#
_symmetry.space_group_name_H-M   'P 1'
#
loop_
_entity.id
_entity.type
_entity.pdbx_description
1 polymer ?
#
loop_
_entity_poly.entity_id
_entity_poly.type
_entity_poly.pdbx_seq_one_letter_code
_entity_poly.pdbx_strand_id
1 'polypeptide(L)'
;MKTKKLSVCLTAIGCLAMVAHAEERTSFTNLDGEVQNLKKELMSLNRDLFILEEELLFPANTQVSVFVSMDVGEYFALDSVELKLNGKKVSSYLYTEREAEALLRGGVQRLFVGNLKAGDHELVAVFTGMGPNNREYRRGATLEFEKTLSPKFVELKIEDQTRNMQPEFAVREWD
;
A
#
# COMPACT_ATOMS: atom_id res chain seq x y z
N MET A 1 52.18 -35.99 51.90
CA MET A 1 52.05 -36.11 50.46
C MET A 1 50.63 -36.50 49.95
N LYS A 2 49.55 -36.24 50.70
CA LYS A 2 48.18 -36.66 50.32
C LYS A 2 47.25 -35.49 49.94
N THR A 3 47.66 -34.25 50.15
CA THR A 3 46.79 -33.07 49.91
C THR A 3 46.85 -32.48 48.48
N LYS A 4 47.92 -32.73 47.70
CA LYS A 4 48.06 -32.24 46.31
C LYS A 4 47.22 -32.98 45.26
N LYS A 5 46.84 -34.24 45.53
CA LYS A 5 46.01 -35.03 44.57
C LYS A 5 44.51 -34.69 44.65
N LEU A 6 44.03 -34.13 45.75
CA LEU A 6 42.64 -33.74 45.89
C LEU A 6 42.32 -32.42 45.21
N SER A 7 43.30 -31.51 45.13
CA SER A 7 43.15 -30.21 44.49
C SER A 7 43.06 -30.29 42.94
N VAL A 8 43.75 -31.27 42.34
CA VAL A 8 43.73 -31.47 40.86
C VAL A 8 42.39 -32.08 40.38
N CYS A 9 41.75 -32.93 41.16
CA CYS A 9 40.43 -33.49 40.83
C CYS A 9 39.32 -32.42 40.89
N LEU A 10 39.39 -31.47 41.82
CA LEU A 10 38.35 -30.43 41.95
C LEU A 10 38.38 -29.42 40.82
N THR A 11 39.56 -29.12 40.26
CA THR A 11 39.73 -28.24 39.10
C THR A 11 39.26 -28.90 37.76
N ALA A 12 39.39 -30.24 37.66
CA ALA A 12 38.95 -30.96 36.48
C ALA A 12 37.43 -31.05 36.38
N ILE A 13 36.70 -31.14 37.51
CA ILE A 13 35.24 -31.18 37.55
C ILE A 13 34.65 -29.80 37.20
N GLY A 14 35.30 -28.70 37.59
CA GLY A 14 34.86 -27.34 37.25
C GLY A 14 34.97 -27.00 35.75
N CYS A 15 35.94 -27.55 35.03
CA CYS A 15 36.09 -27.35 33.59
C CYS A 15 35.06 -28.13 32.77
N LEU A 16 34.60 -29.30 33.26
CA LEU A 16 33.64 -30.12 32.53
C LEU A 16 32.22 -29.50 32.53
N ALA A 17 31.87 -28.77 33.61
CA ALA A 17 30.58 -28.08 33.69
C ALA A 17 30.46 -26.84 32.82
N MET A 18 31.56 -26.20 32.45
CA MET A 18 31.54 -25.03 31.56
C MET A 18 31.35 -25.39 30.06
N VAL A 19 31.73 -26.57 29.62
CA VAL A 19 31.59 -27.03 28.24
C VAL A 19 30.13 -27.39 27.92
N ALA A 20 29.39 -27.94 28.87
CA ALA A 20 27.99 -28.32 28.68
C ALA A 20 27.04 -27.11 28.46
N HIS A 21 27.37 -25.93 29.02
CA HIS A 21 26.57 -24.72 28.85
C HIS A 21 26.84 -23.98 27.54
N ALA A 22 27.91 -24.30 26.82
CA ALA A 22 28.24 -23.69 25.53
C ALA A 22 27.47 -24.36 24.37
N GLU A 23 27.24 -25.66 24.45
CA GLU A 23 26.52 -26.42 23.42
C GLU A 23 25.00 -26.09 23.38
N GLU A 24 24.38 -25.88 24.55
CA GLU A 24 22.97 -25.45 24.57
C GLU A 24 22.73 -24.09 23.95
N ARG A 25 23.63 -23.11 24.16
CA ARG A 25 23.48 -21.78 23.61
C ARG A 25 23.65 -21.73 22.10
N THR A 26 24.51 -22.57 21.53
CA THR A 26 24.70 -22.65 20.06
C THR A 26 23.51 -23.34 19.37
N SER A 27 22.87 -24.27 20.05
CA SER A 27 21.63 -24.94 19.56
C SER A 27 20.45 -23.97 19.48
N PHE A 28 20.23 -23.11 20.48
CA PHE A 28 19.17 -22.11 20.47
C PHE A 28 19.39 -21.00 19.45
N THR A 29 20.61 -20.55 19.24
CA THR A 29 20.94 -19.54 18.20
C THR A 29 20.75 -20.08 16.79
N ASN A 30 21.03 -21.36 16.55
CA ASN A 30 20.77 -21.99 15.26
C ASN A 30 19.26 -22.11 15.02
N LEU A 31 18.49 -22.52 16.01
CA LEU A 31 17.03 -22.65 15.93
C LEU A 31 16.36 -21.28 15.67
N ASP A 32 16.83 -20.23 16.35
CA ASP A 32 16.33 -18.88 16.11
C ASP A 32 16.63 -18.40 14.68
N GLY A 33 17.81 -18.72 14.16
CA GLY A 33 18.18 -18.46 12.76
C GLY A 33 17.27 -19.19 11.77
N GLU A 34 16.96 -20.46 12.01
CA GLU A 34 16.05 -21.25 11.16
C GLU A 34 14.63 -20.70 11.22
N VAL A 35 14.13 -20.33 12.41
CA VAL A 35 12.80 -19.71 12.57
C VAL A 35 12.72 -18.37 11.84
N GLN A 36 13.77 -17.53 11.89
CA GLN A 36 13.82 -16.27 11.16
C GLN A 36 13.86 -16.47 9.65
N ASN A 37 14.57 -17.47 9.16
CA ASN A 37 14.60 -17.82 7.75
C ASN A 37 13.24 -18.34 7.27
N LEU A 38 12.62 -19.26 8.02
CA LEU A 38 11.28 -19.76 7.73
C LEU A 38 10.25 -18.64 7.70
N LYS A 39 10.34 -17.69 8.62
CA LYS A 39 9.47 -16.51 8.63
C LYS A 39 9.63 -15.66 7.38
N LYS A 40 10.88 -15.45 6.91
CA LYS A 40 11.14 -14.70 5.67
C LYS A 40 10.60 -15.44 4.46
N GLU A 41 10.78 -16.74 4.38
CA GLU A 41 10.24 -17.57 3.29
C GLU A 41 8.71 -17.54 3.28
N LEU A 42 8.07 -17.63 4.46
CA LEU A 42 6.62 -17.54 4.58
C LEU A 42 6.09 -16.16 4.11
N MET A 43 6.79 -15.08 4.47
CA MET A 43 6.41 -13.74 4.03
C MET A 43 6.57 -13.55 2.52
N SER A 44 7.65 -14.13 1.94
CA SER A 44 7.87 -14.13 0.50
C SER A 44 6.77 -14.90 -0.22
N LEU A 45 6.50 -16.13 0.23
CA LEU A 45 5.45 -16.98 -0.35
C LEU A 45 4.07 -16.29 -0.28
N ASN A 46 3.75 -15.67 0.83
CA ASN A 46 2.47 -14.96 1.01
C ASN A 46 2.35 -13.78 0.03
N ARG A 47 3.46 -13.06 -0.20
CA ARG A 47 3.53 -12.00 -1.20
C ARG A 47 3.34 -12.53 -2.63
N ASP A 48 4.03 -13.62 -2.97
CA ASP A 48 3.96 -14.22 -4.30
C ASP A 48 2.56 -14.76 -4.59
N LEU A 49 1.89 -15.34 -3.59
CA LEU A 49 0.49 -15.75 -3.70
C LEU A 49 -0.45 -14.57 -3.94
N PHE A 50 -0.23 -13.44 -3.25
CA PHE A 50 -1.03 -12.24 -3.44
C PHE A 50 -0.87 -11.67 -4.86
N ILE A 51 0.37 -11.64 -5.38
CA ILE A 51 0.64 -11.19 -6.76
C ILE A 51 -0.06 -12.09 -7.77
N LEU A 52 0.06 -13.41 -7.59
CA LEU A 52 -0.58 -14.39 -8.48
C LEU A 52 -2.11 -14.28 -8.44
N GLU A 53 -2.70 -14.06 -7.27
CA GLU A 53 -4.13 -13.83 -7.12
C GLU A 53 -4.56 -12.56 -7.86
N GLU A 54 -3.81 -11.46 -7.75
CA GLU A 54 -4.09 -10.21 -8.46
C GLU A 54 -4.00 -10.38 -9.99
N GLU A 55 -3.00 -11.11 -10.48
CA GLU A 55 -2.84 -11.41 -11.90
C GLU A 55 -3.97 -12.29 -12.46
N LEU A 56 -4.48 -13.24 -11.68
CA LEU A 56 -5.60 -14.08 -12.09
C LEU A 56 -6.94 -13.35 -12.06
N LEU A 57 -7.14 -12.46 -11.09
CA LEU A 57 -8.38 -11.69 -10.95
C LEU A 57 -8.44 -10.52 -11.94
N PHE A 58 -7.31 -9.87 -12.22
CA PHE A 58 -7.22 -8.67 -13.05
C PHE A 58 -6.16 -8.83 -14.17
N PRO A 59 -6.42 -9.68 -15.16
CA PRO A 59 -5.50 -9.85 -16.27
C PRO A 59 -5.29 -8.54 -17.01
N ALA A 60 -4.06 -8.27 -17.44
CA ALA A 60 -3.63 -7.00 -18.03
C ALA A 60 -4.49 -6.54 -19.21
N ASN A 61 -5.00 -7.48 -20.01
CA ASN A 61 -5.84 -7.17 -21.18
C ASN A 61 -7.21 -6.57 -20.81
N THR A 62 -7.71 -6.79 -19.61
CA THR A 62 -9.00 -6.25 -19.14
C THR A 62 -8.85 -5.24 -18.00
N GLN A 63 -7.66 -5.12 -17.43
CA GLN A 63 -7.41 -4.29 -16.24
C GLN A 63 -7.66 -2.80 -16.51
N VAL A 64 -8.37 -2.18 -15.57
CA VAL A 64 -8.43 -0.72 -15.41
C VAL A 64 -8.11 -0.39 -13.96
N SER A 65 -7.24 0.59 -13.76
CA SER A 65 -6.85 1.08 -12.43
C SER A 65 -7.08 2.58 -12.35
N VAL A 66 -7.71 3.03 -11.28
CA VAL A 66 -7.98 4.45 -11.06
C VAL A 66 -7.24 4.91 -9.81
N PHE A 67 -6.47 5.97 -9.95
CA PHE A 67 -5.65 6.58 -8.91
C PHE A 67 -6.18 7.97 -8.57
N VAL A 68 -5.93 8.40 -7.33
CA VAL A 68 -6.18 9.76 -6.86
C VAL A 68 -4.86 10.38 -6.45
N SER A 69 -4.60 11.58 -6.96
CA SER A 69 -3.50 12.44 -6.55
C SER A 69 -4.01 13.84 -6.22
N MET A 70 -3.31 14.55 -5.36
CA MET A 70 -3.71 15.87 -4.92
C MET A 70 -2.51 16.82 -4.90
N ASP A 71 -2.65 17.95 -5.59
CA ASP A 71 -1.67 19.03 -5.65
C ASP A 71 -2.39 20.35 -5.33
N VAL A 72 -3.02 20.38 -4.15
CA VAL A 72 -3.72 21.56 -3.62
C VAL A 72 -3.02 22.04 -2.36
N GLY A 73 -2.80 23.35 -2.27
CA GLY A 73 -2.17 23.97 -1.10
C GLY A 73 -3.13 24.23 0.05
N GLU A 74 -4.08 25.14 -0.15
CA GLU A 74 -4.93 25.67 0.94
C GLU A 74 -6.41 25.75 0.61
N TYR A 75 -6.80 25.45 -0.66
CA TYR A 75 -8.16 25.78 -1.11
C TYR A 75 -9.14 24.62 -1.04
N PHE A 76 -8.69 23.41 -0.71
CA PHE A 76 -9.58 22.26 -0.65
C PHE A 76 -9.09 21.17 0.30
N ALA A 77 -9.94 20.80 1.24
CA ALA A 77 -9.76 19.62 2.09
C ALA A 77 -10.69 18.50 1.60
N LEU A 78 -10.10 17.40 1.10
CA LEU A 78 -10.83 16.28 0.55
C LEU A 78 -11.44 15.42 1.65
N ASP A 79 -12.78 15.23 1.62
CA ASP A 79 -13.50 14.34 2.52
C ASP A 79 -13.80 12.97 1.89
N SER A 80 -14.28 12.99 0.64
CA SER A 80 -14.63 11.73 -0.02
C SER A 80 -14.54 11.80 -1.55
N VAL A 81 -14.34 10.62 -2.15
CA VAL A 81 -14.41 10.42 -3.60
C VAL A 81 -15.36 9.27 -3.89
N GLU A 82 -16.33 9.51 -4.77
CA GLU A 82 -17.21 8.50 -5.32
C GLU A 82 -16.90 8.30 -6.81
N LEU A 83 -16.71 7.05 -7.23
CA LEU A 83 -16.38 6.69 -8.60
C LEU A 83 -17.52 5.91 -9.23
N LYS A 84 -17.92 6.34 -10.43
CA LYS A 84 -18.89 5.64 -11.27
C LYS A 84 -18.25 5.29 -12.61
N LEU A 85 -18.48 4.08 -13.07
CA LEU A 85 -18.06 3.58 -14.37
C LEU A 85 -19.30 3.15 -15.14
N ASN A 86 -19.51 3.71 -16.32
CA ASN A 86 -20.69 3.49 -17.14
C ASN A 86 -22.01 3.68 -16.35
N GLY A 87 -22.08 4.73 -15.54
CA GLY A 87 -23.23 5.04 -14.69
C GLY A 87 -23.37 4.20 -13.42
N LYS A 88 -22.58 3.13 -13.26
CA LYS A 88 -22.61 2.26 -12.08
C LYS A 88 -21.55 2.68 -11.06
N LYS A 89 -21.93 2.86 -9.79
CA LYS A 89 -20.98 3.10 -8.70
C LYS A 89 -20.09 1.90 -8.50
N VAL A 90 -18.76 2.09 -8.62
CA VAL A 90 -17.75 1.03 -8.51
C VAL A 90 -16.87 1.20 -7.27
N SER A 91 -16.69 2.42 -6.78
CA SER A 91 -15.93 2.69 -5.56
C SER A 91 -16.47 3.92 -4.84
N SER A 92 -16.28 3.97 -3.54
CA SER A 92 -16.52 5.15 -2.70
C SER A 92 -15.55 5.09 -1.54
N TYR A 93 -14.80 6.15 -1.34
CA TYR A 93 -13.79 6.24 -0.29
C TYR A 93 -13.99 7.50 0.54
N LEU A 94 -13.92 7.36 1.85
CA LEU A 94 -13.97 8.45 2.81
C LEU A 94 -12.57 8.63 3.39
N TYR A 95 -12.02 9.82 3.27
CA TYR A 95 -10.68 10.15 3.70
C TYR A 95 -10.64 10.59 5.16
N THR A 96 -9.65 10.11 5.87
CA THR A 96 -9.26 10.69 7.15
C THR A 96 -8.30 11.87 6.92
N GLU A 97 -8.15 12.76 7.91
CA GLU A 97 -7.20 13.89 7.83
C GLU A 97 -5.78 13.43 7.48
N ARG A 98 -5.32 12.32 8.06
CA ARG A 98 -3.99 11.76 7.82
C ARG A 98 -3.80 11.28 6.37
N GLU A 99 -4.82 10.69 5.78
CA GLU A 99 -4.79 10.22 4.39
C GLU A 99 -4.82 11.40 3.43
N ALA A 100 -5.68 12.39 3.69
CA ALA A 100 -5.73 13.63 2.92
C ALA A 100 -4.38 14.37 2.98
N GLU A 101 -3.76 14.49 4.16
CA GLU A 101 -2.40 15.03 4.30
C GLU A 101 -1.34 14.23 3.55
N ALA A 102 -1.46 12.90 3.47
CA ALA A 102 -0.53 12.07 2.73
C ALA A 102 -0.64 12.33 1.22
N LEU A 103 -1.85 12.53 0.69
CA LEU A 103 -2.08 12.94 -0.69
C LEU A 103 -1.49 14.33 -0.96
N LEU A 104 -1.66 15.30 -0.06
CA LEU A 104 -1.09 16.65 -0.15
C LEU A 104 0.44 16.65 -0.20
N ARG A 105 1.09 15.67 0.40
CA ARG A 105 2.56 15.48 0.34
C ARG A 105 3.04 14.79 -0.93
N GLY A 106 2.18 14.61 -1.94
CA GLY A 106 2.48 13.93 -3.19
C GLY A 106 2.20 12.43 -3.16
N GLY A 107 1.44 11.96 -2.18
CA GLY A 107 0.95 10.59 -2.16
C GLY A 107 -0.02 10.32 -3.31
N VAL A 108 0.00 9.10 -3.84
CA VAL A 108 -0.96 8.62 -4.83
C VAL A 108 -1.65 7.40 -4.27
N GLN A 109 -2.98 7.41 -4.28
CA GLN A 109 -3.78 6.31 -3.79
C GLN A 109 -4.47 5.60 -4.95
N ARG A 110 -4.39 4.28 -4.97
CA ARG A 110 -5.19 3.46 -5.88
C ARG A 110 -6.60 3.31 -5.30
N LEU A 111 -7.57 3.99 -5.95
CA LEU A 111 -8.96 4.02 -5.51
C LEU A 111 -9.76 2.82 -6.00
N PHE A 112 -9.46 2.33 -7.19
CA PHE A 112 -10.18 1.24 -7.83
C PHE A 112 -9.28 0.42 -8.75
N VAL A 113 -9.49 -0.88 -8.74
CA VAL A 113 -8.98 -1.83 -9.72
C VAL A 113 -10.14 -2.72 -10.15
N GLY A 114 -10.27 -2.95 -11.44
CA GLY A 114 -11.33 -3.81 -11.96
C GLY A 114 -11.07 -4.27 -13.38
N ASN A 115 -11.97 -5.10 -13.87
CA ASN A 115 -11.94 -5.60 -15.24
C ASN A 115 -12.95 -4.84 -16.10
N LEU A 116 -12.50 -4.39 -17.26
CA LEU A 116 -13.29 -3.67 -18.24
C LEU A 116 -13.06 -4.26 -19.62
N LYS A 117 -14.14 -4.50 -20.37
CA LYS A 117 -14.04 -4.99 -21.75
C LYS A 117 -13.45 -3.90 -22.66
N ALA A 118 -12.88 -4.29 -23.78
CA ALA A 118 -12.48 -3.34 -24.81
C ALA A 118 -13.69 -2.58 -25.36
N GLY A 119 -13.53 -1.28 -25.65
CA GLY A 119 -14.57 -0.38 -26.14
C GLY A 119 -14.59 0.96 -25.42
N ASP A 120 -15.60 1.78 -25.72
CA ASP A 120 -15.79 3.09 -25.15
C ASP A 120 -16.45 3.03 -23.78
N HIS A 121 -15.92 3.78 -22.83
CA HIS A 121 -16.36 3.83 -21.46
C HIS A 121 -16.37 5.25 -20.91
N GLU A 122 -17.29 5.48 -19.96
CA GLU A 122 -17.40 6.73 -19.22
C GLU A 122 -17.00 6.50 -17.75
N LEU A 123 -16.08 7.32 -17.28
CA LEU A 123 -15.69 7.42 -15.87
C LEU A 123 -16.16 8.76 -15.31
N VAL A 124 -16.94 8.70 -14.23
CA VAL A 124 -17.38 9.88 -13.49
C VAL A 124 -16.86 9.80 -12.07
N ALA A 125 -16.07 10.79 -11.67
CA ALA A 125 -15.61 10.97 -10.31
C ALA A 125 -16.36 12.13 -9.66
N VAL A 126 -16.88 11.92 -8.45
CA VAL A 126 -17.51 12.96 -7.64
C VAL A 126 -16.67 13.15 -6.38
N PHE A 127 -16.13 14.35 -6.24
CA PHE A 127 -15.34 14.77 -5.09
C PHE A 127 -16.21 15.57 -4.14
N THR A 128 -16.12 15.26 -2.87
CA THR A 128 -16.76 16.03 -1.78
C THR A 128 -15.68 16.46 -0.80
N GLY A 129 -15.77 17.67 -0.31
CA GLY A 129 -14.80 18.21 0.63
C GLY A 129 -15.12 19.65 1.04
N MET A 130 -14.26 20.21 1.86
CA MET A 130 -14.39 21.59 2.35
C MET A 130 -13.50 22.52 1.53
N GLY A 131 -14.10 23.52 0.97
CA GLY A 131 -13.39 24.56 0.22
C GLY A 131 -13.13 25.82 1.06
N PRO A 132 -12.70 26.93 0.43
CA PRO A 132 -12.45 28.20 1.10
C PRO A 132 -13.68 28.68 1.88
N ASN A 133 -13.45 29.25 3.06
CA ASN A 133 -14.48 29.73 3.98
C ASN A 133 -15.40 28.63 4.54
N ASN A 134 -14.88 27.40 4.74
CA ASN A 134 -15.62 26.25 5.26
C ASN A 134 -16.93 25.96 4.50
N ARG A 135 -16.93 26.16 3.20
CA ARG A 135 -18.07 25.77 2.35
C ARG A 135 -17.88 24.34 1.84
N GLU A 136 -18.94 23.57 1.94
CA GLU A 136 -18.97 22.24 1.32
C GLU A 136 -18.91 22.37 -0.20
N TYR A 137 -17.96 21.68 -0.81
CA TYR A 137 -17.81 21.58 -2.25
C TYR A 137 -18.13 20.16 -2.68
N ARG A 138 -19.00 20.05 -3.67
CA ARG A 138 -19.25 18.80 -4.39
C ARG A 138 -19.06 19.07 -5.86
N ARG A 139 -18.06 18.41 -6.46
CA ARG A 139 -17.68 18.58 -7.87
C ARG A 139 -17.56 17.24 -8.55
N GLY A 140 -18.00 17.17 -9.80
CA GLY A 140 -17.84 16.02 -10.68
C GLY A 140 -16.84 16.31 -11.77
N ALA A 141 -16.04 15.30 -12.09
CA ALA A 141 -15.22 15.26 -13.30
C ALA A 141 -15.58 14.02 -14.11
N THR A 142 -15.68 14.16 -15.41
CA THR A 142 -16.05 13.07 -16.33
C THR A 142 -14.94 12.89 -17.35
N LEU A 143 -14.62 11.64 -17.65
CA LEU A 143 -13.71 11.23 -18.71
C LEU A 143 -14.37 10.15 -19.55
N GLU A 144 -14.45 10.38 -20.86
CA GLU A 144 -14.73 9.34 -21.83
C GLU A 144 -13.40 8.81 -22.38
N PHE A 145 -13.21 7.51 -22.35
CA PHE A 145 -11.97 6.87 -22.79
C PHE A 145 -12.24 5.55 -23.51
N GLU A 146 -11.36 5.23 -24.46
CA GLU A 146 -11.35 3.94 -25.13
C GLU A 146 -10.45 2.95 -24.35
N LYS A 147 -11.00 1.80 -24.01
CA LYS A 147 -10.26 0.66 -23.44
C LYS A 147 -9.84 -0.28 -24.56
N THR A 148 -8.55 -0.40 -24.74
CA THR A 148 -7.91 -1.38 -25.66
C THR A 148 -7.59 -2.68 -24.96
N LEU A 149 -6.81 -3.57 -25.58
CA LEU A 149 -6.30 -4.81 -24.97
C LEU A 149 -5.09 -4.57 -24.03
N SER A 150 -4.67 -3.32 -23.85
CA SER A 150 -3.63 -2.94 -22.90
C SER A 150 -4.24 -2.56 -21.55
N PRO A 151 -3.52 -2.67 -20.41
CA PRO A 151 -3.99 -2.14 -19.14
C PRO A 151 -4.26 -0.62 -19.28
N LYS A 152 -5.30 -0.14 -18.61
CA LYS A 152 -5.63 1.30 -18.63
C LYS A 152 -5.47 1.88 -17.24
N PHE A 153 -4.74 2.97 -17.17
CA PHE A 153 -4.49 3.71 -15.93
C PHE A 153 -5.10 5.11 -16.05
N VAL A 154 -5.89 5.49 -15.05
CA VAL A 154 -6.55 6.79 -15.00
C VAL A 154 -6.19 7.48 -13.70
N GLU A 155 -5.77 8.72 -13.77
CA GLU A 155 -5.50 9.58 -12.61
C GLU A 155 -6.63 10.59 -12.43
N LEU A 156 -7.16 10.64 -11.22
CA LEU A 156 -8.03 11.70 -10.74
C LEU A 156 -7.16 12.72 -10.03
N LYS A 157 -6.89 13.84 -10.67
CA LYS A 157 -6.02 14.88 -10.13
C LYS A 157 -6.83 16.06 -9.59
N ILE A 158 -6.53 16.48 -8.37
CA ILE A 158 -7.08 17.68 -7.75
C ILE A 158 -5.96 18.71 -7.70
N GLU A 159 -6.13 19.83 -8.40
CA GLU A 159 -5.13 20.89 -8.51
C GLU A 159 -5.71 22.23 -8.05
N ASP A 160 -4.87 23.10 -7.47
CA ASP A 160 -5.26 24.47 -7.18
C ASP A 160 -5.14 25.37 -8.40
N GLN A 161 -6.24 25.97 -8.79
CA GLN A 161 -6.22 26.99 -9.82
C GLN A 161 -5.97 28.37 -9.20
N THR A 162 -4.72 28.80 -9.25
CA THR A 162 -4.25 30.07 -8.65
C THR A 162 -5.02 31.30 -9.18
N ARG A 163 -5.56 31.26 -10.40
CA ARG A 163 -6.33 32.38 -11.00
C ARG A 163 -7.67 32.61 -10.31
N ASN A 164 -8.34 31.55 -9.89
CA ASN A 164 -9.72 31.62 -9.38
C ASN A 164 -9.80 31.33 -7.87
N MET A 165 -8.68 30.99 -7.22
CA MET A 165 -8.62 30.55 -5.82
C MET A 165 -9.62 29.40 -5.54
N GLN A 166 -9.78 28.49 -6.49
CA GLN A 166 -10.69 27.35 -6.42
C GLN A 166 -9.98 26.07 -6.85
N PRO A 167 -10.35 24.92 -6.28
CA PRO A 167 -9.84 23.65 -6.74
C PRO A 167 -10.36 23.31 -8.15
N GLU A 168 -9.49 22.80 -8.99
CA GLU A 168 -9.81 22.19 -10.28
C GLU A 168 -9.69 20.69 -10.18
N PHE A 169 -10.65 19.97 -10.75
CA PHE A 169 -10.71 18.52 -10.76
C PHE A 169 -10.52 18.03 -12.18
N ALA A 170 -9.40 17.40 -12.43
CA ALA A 170 -9.03 16.84 -13.72
C ALA A 170 -9.02 15.31 -13.67
N VAL A 171 -9.38 14.69 -14.77
CA VAL A 171 -9.20 13.27 -15.00
C VAL A 171 -8.25 13.10 -16.17
N ARG A 172 -7.15 12.37 -15.95
CA ARG A 172 -6.08 12.19 -16.96
C ARG A 172 -5.85 10.71 -17.19
N GLU A 173 -5.54 10.36 -18.40
CA GLU A 173 -5.05 9.03 -18.75
C GLU A 173 -3.53 8.99 -18.57
N TRP A 174 -3.06 7.89 -18.02
CA TRP A 174 -1.63 7.55 -18.01
C TRP A 174 -1.37 6.54 -19.14
N ASP A 175 -0.48 6.89 -20.01
CA ASP A 175 0.02 6.02 -21.09
C ASP A 175 1.25 5.21 -20.64
#